data_271f503edc245206ba1a5e16c7a81976
#
_entry.id   271f503edc245206ba1a5e16c7a81976
#
_cell.length_a   1.000
_cell.length_b   1.000
_cell.length_c   1.000
_cell.angle_alpha   90.00
_cell.angle_beta   90.00
_cell.angle_gamma   90.00
#
_symmetry.space_group_name_H-M   'P 1'
#
loop_
_entity.id
_entity.type
_entity.pdbx_description
1 polymer ?
#
loop_
_entity_poly.entity_id
_entity_poly.type
_entity_poly.pdbx_seq_one_letter_code
_entity_poly.pdbx_strand_id
1 'polypeptide(L)'
;GENTFYGRVIHEAIHEFVNKVKSGARGLGPEKRIKLLLGPVGSGKSDFDRQIRRYYEDYTRRDEGRMYTFRWTNLCDVIPDQDPADDVVRSPMNQDPVVLLPQEQRDSVIEDINEILEAPYTIRNEQALDPASEFYMDKLLAHYDDDLQSVLENHIEIVRLLADENKRQAIETFEPKDKKNQDETELTGDVNYSKIAIYGESDPRAFDYSGAFCNANRGIFSGEELLKLQREFLYDFLHATQEQTIKPKNNPRIDIDQVIVGRTNMPEYRDKKGDEKMEAFNDRTKRIDFPYVLSYENEALIYRKMLRNADLPDIQVEPHTLEMAGLFGVLTRIEEPDQSSIDLVQKAKAYNGEIDESDDVDVKKLREEAATKVEIGEGMTGVSPRFIGDEIAEAIMDSMHRSRSFLSPLTTFNHLENNLENHGSIPEDMFETYYRYLELVREEYKERAIEDVRHALAYDLDEIQRQGEKYMDHVMAYIDDDTVEDEITGREQEPDEQFLRSVEEKLELPEDRKDDFRQEVANWVSRRAREGETFDPQDNDRLRRALERKLWEDKKHNINFSALV
;
A
#
# COMPACT_ATOMS: atom_id res chain seq x y z
N GLY A 1 -2.25 -12.51 -9.08
CA GLY A 1 -1.19 -12.34 -8.10
C GLY A 1 -1.81 -12.08 -6.75
N GLU A 2 -1.21 -12.61 -5.69
CA GLU A 2 -1.67 -12.31 -4.32
C GLU A 2 -1.62 -10.81 -4.06
N ASN A 3 -2.66 -10.26 -3.43
CA ASN A 3 -2.66 -8.87 -3.00
C ASN A 3 -1.45 -8.62 -2.07
N THR A 4 -0.65 -7.64 -2.42
CA THR A 4 0.56 -7.31 -1.65
C THR A 4 0.29 -6.18 -0.67
N PHE A 5 -0.67 -5.33 -0.99
CA PHE A 5 -1.07 -4.18 -0.19
C PHE A 5 -2.51 -4.33 0.26
N TYR A 6 -2.73 -4.11 1.54
CA TYR A 6 -4.01 -4.26 2.20
C TYR A 6 -4.50 -2.91 2.75
N GLY A 7 -5.80 -2.73 2.73
CA GLY A 7 -6.46 -1.57 3.33
C GLY A 7 -6.65 -0.38 2.38
N ARG A 8 -7.77 0.30 2.58
CA ARG A 8 -8.23 1.41 1.75
C ARG A 8 -7.22 2.56 1.67
N VAL A 9 -6.59 2.91 2.79
CA VAL A 9 -5.66 4.06 2.87
C VAL A 9 -4.43 3.84 1.99
N ILE A 10 -3.89 2.62 1.96
CA ILE A 10 -2.77 2.26 1.10
C ILE A 10 -3.19 2.27 -0.36
N HIS A 11 -4.39 1.79 -0.69
CA HIS A 11 -4.90 1.85 -2.06
C HIS A 11 -5.12 3.29 -2.53
N GLU A 12 -5.54 4.20 -1.66
CA GLU A 12 -5.65 5.63 -1.96
C GLU A 12 -4.28 6.24 -2.30
N ALA A 13 -3.22 5.93 -1.54
CA ALA A 13 -1.85 6.36 -1.81
C ALA A 13 -1.32 5.82 -3.15
N ILE A 14 -1.54 4.53 -3.43
CA ILE A 14 -1.18 3.90 -4.71
C ILE A 14 -1.92 4.58 -5.87
N HIS A 15 -3.22 4.81 -5.73
CA HIS A 15 -4.03 5.47 -6.74
C HIS A 15 -3.57 6.91 -7.01
N GLU A 16 -3.21 7.65 -5.96
CA GLU A 16 -2.65 8.99 -6.08
C GLU A 16 -1.32 8.96 -6.86
N PHE A 17 -0.42 8.03 -6.53
CA PHE A 17 0.83 7.84 -7.27
C PHE A 17 0.58 7.58 -8.76
N VAL A 18 -0.27 6.61 -9.07
CA VAL A 18 -0.61 6.25 -10.46
C VAL A 18 -1.22 7.42 -11.22
N ASN A 19 -2.09 8.20 -10.58
CA ASN A 19 -2.68 9.38 -11.21
C ASN A 19 -1.63 10.46 -11.51
N LYS A 20 -0.66 10.67 -10.61
CA LYS A 20 0.45 11.61 -10.83
C LYS A 20 1.33 11.17 -12.00
N VAL A 21 1.62 9.86 -12.12
CA VAL A 21 2.38 9.32 -13.26
C VAL A 21 1.60 9.48 -14.56
N LYS A 22 0.30 9.13 -14.58
CA LYS A 22 -0.57 9.31 -15.74
C LYS A 22 -0.71 10.78 -16.17
N SER A 23 -0.77 11.69 -15.22
CA SER A 23 -0.80 13.13 -15.51
C SER A 23 0.53 13.60 -16.11
N GLY A 24 1.65 13.06 -15.64
CA GLY A 24 2.97 13.28 -16.21
C GLY A 24 3.05 12.83 -17.66
N ALA A 25 2.61 11.62 -17.97
CA ALA A 25 2.60 11.08 -19.33
C ALA A 25 1.79 11.96 -20.33
N ARG A 26 0.86 12.79 -19.82
CA ARG A 26 0.10 13.75 -20.61
C ARG A 26 0.74 15.14 -20.68
N GLY A 27 1.92 15.35 -20.09
CA GLY A 27 2.61 16.64 -20.07
C GLY A 27 1.92 17.72 -19.24
N LEU A 28 1.22 17.33 -18.16
CA LEU A 28 0.49 18.25 -17.30
C LEU A 28 1.35 18.83 -16.14
N GLY A 29 2.65 18.59 -16.15
CA GLY A 29 3.63 19.13 -15.21
C GLY A 29 4.10 18.21 -14.09
N PRO A 30 3.36 17.15 -13.64
CA PRO A 30 3.86 16.25 -12.61
C PRO A 30 5.08 15.42 -13.01
N GLU A 31 5.37 15.27 -14.30
CA GLU A 31 6.60 14.63 -14.81
C GLU A 31 7.84 15.32 -14.28
N LYS A 32 7.78 16.65 -14.17
CA LYS A 32 8.85 17.51 -13.67
C LYS A 32 8.90 17.61 -12.14
N ARG A 33 8.42 16.60 -11.42
CA ARG A 33 8.35 16.63 -9.95
C ARG A 33 8.74 15.31 -9.34
N ILE A 34 9.41 15.38 -8.18
CA ILE A 34 9.74 14.22 -7.36
C ILE A 34 8.43 13.68 -6.73
N LYS A 35 8.19 12.37 -6.82
CA LYS A 35 7.12 11.68 -6.11
C LYS A 35 7.69 11.23 -4.78
N LEU A 36 7.45 11.99 -3.70
CA LEU A 36 8.00 11.73 -2.38
C LEU A 36 7.02 10.89 -1.56
N LEU A 37 7.34 9.63 -1.33
CA LEU A 37 6.59 8.74 -0.46
C LEU A 37 6.95 9.05 1.00
N LEU A 38 6.01 9.62 1.73
CA LEU A 38 6.15 9.99 3.13
C LEU A 38 5.35 9.04 4.00
N GLY A 39 5.95 8.48 5.03
CA GLY A 39 5.23 7.64 5.98
C GLY A 39 6.14 7.07 7.05
N PRO A 40 5.59 6.47 8.09
CA PRO A 40 6.38 5.89 9.17
C PRO A 40 7.18 4.67 8.71
N VAL A 41 8.14 4.24 9.53
CA VAL A 41 8.95 3.05 9.27
C VAL A 41 8.05 1.81 9.30
N GLY A 42 8.17 0.96 8.26
CA GLY A 42 7.34 -0.26 8.17
C GLY A 42 5.95 -0.07 7.56
N SER A 43 5.62 1.11 6.99
CA SER A 43 4.34 1.35 6.32
C SER A 43 4.22 0.77 4.89
N GLY A 44 5.26 0.08 4.39
CA GLY A 44 5.22 -0.56 3.07
C GLY A 44 5.79 0.27 1.91
N LYS A 45 6.32 1.48 2.16
CA LYS A 45 6.93 2.35 1.11
C LYS A 45 8.00 1.64 0.28
N SER A 46 8.94 0.97 0.94
CA SER A 46 10.04 0.25 0.26
C SER A 46 9.53 -0.95 -0.54
N ASP A 47 8.48 -1.61 -0.08
CA ASP A 47 7.86 -2.72 -0.79
C ASP A 47 7.12 -2.22 -2.04
N PHE A 48 6.41 -1.11 -1.93
CA PHE A 48 5.75 -0.45 -3.04
C PHE A 48 6.74 0.00 -4.12
N ASP A 49 7.79 0.70 -3.73
CA ASP A 49 8.84 1.17 -4.64
C ASP A 49 9.52 -0.01 -5.36
N ARG A 50 9.90 -1.07 -4.63
CA ARG A 50 10.45 -2.30 -5.21
C ARG A 50 9.50 -2.95 -6.21
N GLN A 51 8.20 -2.95 -5.93
CA GLN A 51 7.22 -3.52 -6.86
C GLN A 51 7.07 -2.68 -8.13
N ILE A 52 7.08 -1.36 -8.05
CA ILE A 52 7.06 -0.50 -9.24
C ILE A 52 8.24 -0.83 -10.14
N ARG A 53 9.46 -0.94 -9.59
CA ARG A 53 10.65 -1.28 -10.36
C ARG A 53 10.54 -2.64 -11.03
N ARG A 54 10.08 -3.68 -10.30
CA ARG A 54 9.84 -5.00 -10.88
C ARG A 54 8.77 -5.00 -11.98
N TYR A 55 7.67 -4.28 -11.78
CA TYR A 55 6.66 -4.15 -12.82
C TYR A 55 7.20 -3.44 -14.06
N TYR A 56 8.07 -2.45 -13.89
CA TYR A 56 8.71 -1.77 -15.01
C TYR A 56 9.67 -2.70 -15.74
N GLU A 57 10.49 -3.48 -15.04
CA GLU A 57 11.33 -4.53 -15.65
C GLU A 57 10.49 -5.52 -16.46
N ASP A 58 9.42 -6.05 -15.87
CA ASP A 58 8.54 -7.01 -16.54
C ASP A 58 7.82 -6.38 -17.73
N TYR A 59 7.41 -5.11 -17.61
CA TYR A 59 6.74 -4.39 -18.70
C TYR A 59 7.66 -4.20 -19.90
N THR A 60 8.92 -3.82 -19.71
CA THR A 60 9.87 -3.64 -20.83
C THR A 60 10.21 -4.94 -21.56
N ARG A 61 9.94 -6.09 -20.95
CA ARG A 61 10.11 -7.42 -21.59
C ARG A 61 8.93 -7.80 -22.48
N ARG A 62 7.77 -7.19 -22.29
CA ARG A 62 6.57 -7.44 -23.09
C ARG A 62 6.61 -6.68 -24.40
N ASP A 63 5.75 -7.07 -25.33
CA ASP A 63 5.66 -6.43 -26.65
C ASP A 63 5.09 -5.00 -26.55
N GLU A 64 4.13 -4.77 -25.64
CA GLU A 64 3.53 -3.45 -25.42
C GLU A 64 4.51 -2.45 -24.78
N GLY A 65 5.53 -2.94 -24.07
CA GLY A 65 6.52 -2.13 -23.37
C GLY A 65 7.85 -2.04 -24.09
N ARG A 66 7.90 -2.31 -25.40
CA ARG A 66 9.15 -2.24 -26.18
C ARG A 66 9.73 -0.86 -26.17
N MET A 67 10.99 -0.77 -25.75
CA MET A 67 11.83 0.41 -25.89
C MET A 67 13.07 0.06 -26.65
N TYR A 68 13.64 1.04 -27.36
CA TYR A 68 14.84 0.87 -28.16
C TYR A 68 15.87 1.92 -27.76
N THR A 69 17.14 1.56 -27.91
CA THR A 69 18.31 2.42 -27.86
C THR A 69 19.23 2.04 -29.00
N PHE A 70 20.40 2.64 -29.08
CA PHE A 70 21.33 2.37 -30.15
C PHE A 70 22.75 2.10 -29.65
N ARG A 71 23.56 1.52 -30.52
CA ARG A 71 25.01 1.39 -30.38
C ARG A 71 25.68 2.04 -31.55
N TRP A 72 26.78 2.67 -31.27
CA TRP A 72 27.78 3.06 -32.25
C TRP A 72 28.64 1.84 -32.58
N THR A 73 28.92 1.60 -33.84
CA THR A 73 29.70 0.44 -34.34
C THR A 73 30.71 0.89 -35.36
N ASN A 74 31.80 0.12 -35.56
CA ASN A 74 32.82 0.36 -36.55
C ASN A 74 33.47 1.75 -36.41
N LEU A 75 33.61 2.25 -35.19
CA LEU A 75 34.12 3.59 -34.91
C LEU A 75 35.62 3.72 -35.30
N CYS A 76 36.39 2.65 -35.12
CA CYS A 76 37.80 2.62 -35.47
C CYS A 76 38.07 2.74 -36.98
N ASP A 77 37.09 2.48 -37.83
CA ASP A 77 37.23 2.61 -39.28
C ASP A 77 37.32 4.06 -39.71
N VAL A 78 36.77 4.99 -38.90
CA VAL A 78 36.67 6.41 -39.24
C VAL A 78 37.41 7.31 -38.24
N ILE A 79 37.47 6.97 -36.99
CA ILE A 79 38.06 7.80 -35.93
C ILE A 79 39.46 7.26 -35.58
N PRO A 80 40.55 7.91 -36.04
CA PRO A 80 41.89 7.33 -35.92
C PRO A 80 42.40 7.15 -34.49
N ASP A 81 41.91 7.94 -33.54
CA ASP A 81 42.27 7.91 -32.11
C ASP A 81 41.25 7.16 -31.26
N GLN A 82 40.34 6.41 -31.89
CA GLN A 82 39.39 5.55 -31.15
C GLN A 82 40.12 4.35 -30.55
N ASP A 83 39.85 4.08 -29.25
CA ASP A 83 40.34 2.85 -28.61
C ASP A 83 39.68 1.63 -29.26
N PRO A 84 40.47 0.64 -29.70
CA PRO A 84 39.90 -0.61 -30.23
C PRO A 84 38.96 -1.32 -29.25
N ALA A 85 39.08 -1.11 -27.94
CA ALA A 85 38.15 -1.63 -26.95
C ALA A 85 36.79 -0.92 -26.99
N ASP A 86 36.74 0.29 -27.52
CA ASP A 86 35.55 1.14 -27.68
C ASP A 86 35.10 1.22 -29.15
N ASP A 87 35.42 0.25 -30.01
CA ASP A 87 34.94 0.19 -31.41
C ASP A 87 33.42 0.05 -31.51
N VAL A 88 32.81 -0.57 -30.49
CA VAL A 88 31.37 -0.64 -30.30
C VAL A 88 31.01 0.01 -28.98
N VAL A 89 30.31 1.13 -29.04
CA VAL A 89 29.89 1.89 -27.86
C VAL A 89 28.37 1.97 -27.79
N ARG A 90 27.77 1.45 -26.71
CA ARG A 90 26.34 1.65 -26.46
C ARG A 90 26.08 3.11 -26.09
N SER A 91 24.93 3.68 -26.53
CA SER A 91 24.47 4.98 -26.04
C SER A 91 24.55 5.03 -24.50
N PRO A 92 25.42 5.88 -23.92
CA PRO A 92 25.67 5.87 -22.49
C PRO A 92 24.45 6.31 -21.67
N MET A 93 23.59 7.10 -22.29
CA MET A 93 22.33 7.58 -21.69
C MET A 93 21.11 6.74 -22.08
N ASN A 94 21.29 5.57 -22.72
CA ASN A 94 20.19 4.75 -23.23
C ASN A 94 19.17 5.53 -24.08
N GLN A 95 19.64 6.53 -24.82
CA GLN A 95 18.78 7.46 -25.57
C GLN A 95 17.94 6.75 -26.63
N ASP A 96 16.82 7.36 -26.97
CA ASP A 96 15.96 6.88 -28.04
C ASP A 96 16.62 7.09 -29.40
N PRO A 97 16.58 6.14 -30.33
CA PRO A 97 17.18 6.31 -31.65
C PRO A 97 16.71 7.53 -32.43
N VAL A 98 15.52 8.06 -32.14
CA VAL A 98 15.01 9.26 -32.83
C VAL A 98 15.87 10.50 -32.59
N VAL A 99 16.71 10.54 -31.52
CA VAL A 99 17.61 11.65 -31.24
C VAL A 99 18.76 11.74 -32.24
N LEU A 100 19.04 10.66 -33.01
CA LEU A 100 20.03 10.66 -34.10
C LEU A 100 19.56 11.46 -35.32
N LEU A 101 18.26 11.78 -35.41
CA LEU A 101 17.71 12.56 -36.51
C LEU A 101 17.80 14.07 -36.23
N PRO A 102 18.01 14.91 -37.25
CA PRO A 102 17.83 16.35 -37.12
C PRO A 102 16.42 16.72 -36.63
N GLN A 103 16.29 17.84 -35.93
CA GLN A 103 15.07 18.22 -35.22
C GLN A 103 13.83 18.17 -36.13
N GLU A 104 13.88 18.75 -37.33
CA GLU A 104 12.73 18.79 -38.26
C GLU A 104 12.27 17.38 -38.68
N GLN A 105 13.22 16.48 -38.93
CA GLN A 105 12.90 15.09 -39.29
C GLN A 105 12.36 14.31 -38.09
N ARG A 106 12.93 14.57 -36.91
CA ARG A 106 12.48 13.97 -35.63
C ARG A 106 11.05 14.31 -35.32
N ASP A 107 10.69 15.58 -35.45
CA ASP A 107 9.32 16.04 -35.20
C ASP A 107 8.31 15.35 -36.13
N SER A 108 8.65 15.22 -37.43
CA SER A 108 7.81 14.50 -38.39
C SER A 108 7.63 13.01 -38.04
N VAL A 109 8.73 12.33 -37.67
CA VAL A 109 8.69 10.92 -37.26
C VAL A 109 7.87 10.72 -35.99
N ILE A 110 7.99 11.63 -35.03
CA ILE A 110 7.23 11.59 -33.76
C ILE A 110 5.74 11.84 -34.03
N GLU A 111 5.39 12.75 -34.95
CA GLU A 111 4.00 12.97 -35.38
C GLU A 111 3.41 11.70 -36.00
N ASP A 112 4.13 11.07 -36.95
CA ASP A 112 3.70 9.81 -37.57
C ASP A 112 3.51 8.69 -36.54
N ILE A 113 4.43 8.56 -35.56
CA ILE A 113 4.30 7.58 -34.48
C ILE A 113 3.05 7.86 -33.63
N ASN A 114 2.82 9.13 -33.26
CA ASN A 114 1.67 9.50 -32.45
C ASN A 114 0.33 9.31 -33.18
N GLU A 115 0.29 9.44 -34.51
CA GLU A 115 -0.89 9.12 -35.32
C GLU A 115 -1.23 7.64 -35.33
N ILE A 116 -0.21 6.76 -35.29
CA ILE A 116 -0.37 5.30 -35.26
C ILE A 116 -0.64 4.80 -33.85
N LEU A 117 -0.19 5.53 -32.83
CA LEU A 117 -0.23 5.11 -31.42
C LEU A 117 -1.63 5.31 -30.85
N GLU A 118 -2.39 4.23 -30.67
CA GLU A 118 -3.68 4.25 -29.97
C GLU A 118 -3.51 4.36 -28.45
N ALA A 119 -2.75 5.36 -27.96
CA ALA A 119 -2.48 5.56 -26.53
C ALA A 119 -3.11 6.87 -26.03
N PRO A 120 -3.48 6.94 -24.72
CA PRO A 120 -4.06 8.15 -24.14
C PRO A 120 -3.01 9.26 -23.86
N TYR A 121 -1.80 9.13 -24.37
CA TYR A 121 -0.69 10.07 -24.24
C TYR A 121 0.04 10.22 -25.58
N THR A 122 0.80 11.31 -25.72
CA THR A 122 1.64 11.57 -26.88
C THR A 122 3.11 11.38 -26.53
N ILE A 123 3.87 10.75 -27.43
CA ILE A 123 5.31 10.68 -27.35
C ILE A 123 5.88 12.06 -27.70
N ARG A 124 6.87 12.49 -26.92
CA ARG A 124 7.64 13.72 -27.15
C ARG A 124 9.10 13.39 -26.94
N ASN A 125 9.95 13.97 -27.72
CA ASN A 125 11.39 13.86 -27.52
C ASN A 125 12.08 15.16 -27.95
N GLU A 126 12.41 15.97 -26.95
CA GLU A 126 13.14 17.24 -27.13
C GLU A 126 14.62 17.11 -26.71
N GLN A 127 15.08 15.89 -26.38
CA GLN A 127 16.45 15.67 -25.91
C GLN A 127 17.47 15.91 -27.00
N ALA A 128 18.61 16.51 -26.61
CA ALA A 128 19.83 16.52 -27.42
C ALA A 128 20.61 15.20 -27.28
N LEU A 129 21.49 14.91 -28.23
CA LEU A 129 22.44 13.81 -28.05
C LEU A 129 23.31 14.06 -26.82
N ASP A 130 23.68 13.01 -26.13
CA ASP A 130 24.68 13.08 -25.07
C ASP A 130 26.06 13.50 -25.70
N PRO A 131 26.95 14.12 -24.91
CA PRO A 131 28.20 14.69 -25.47
C PRO A 131 29.11 13.68 -26.15
N ALA A 132 29.13 12.42 -25.72
CA ALA A 132 29.92 11.38 -26.37
C ALA A 132 29.30 10.98 -27.72
N SER A 133 27.96 10.80 -27.74
CA SER A 133 27.23 10.51 -28.98
C SER A 133 27.27 11.65 -29.97
N GLU A 134 27.22 12.92 -29.50
CA GLU A 134 27.40 14.10 -30.36
C GLU A 134 28.79 14.11 -30.99
N PHE A 135 29.84 13.83 -30.22
CA PHE A 135 31.22 13.71 -30.74
C PHE A 135 31.32 12.65 -31.85
N TYR A 136 30.75 11.46 -31.66
CA TYR A 136 30.75 10.40 -32.68
C TYR A 136 29.98 10.86 -33.93
N MET A 137 28.80 11.43 -33.77
CA MET A 137 28.00 11.91 -34.89
C MET A 137 28.76 12.95 -35.72
N ASP A 138 29.38 13.94 -35.09
CA ASP A 138 30.15 15.00 -35.78
C ASP A 138 31.31 14.43 -36.56
N LYS A 139 32.08 13.48 -35.99
CA LYS A 139 33.22 12.85 -36.67
C LYS A 139 32.79 12.02 -37.88
N LEU A 140 31.69 11.29 -37.74
CA LEU A 140 31.15 10.44 -38.81
C LEU A 140 30.55 11.28 -39.94
N LEU A 141 29.76 12.30 -39.61
CA LEU A 141 29.23 13.24 -40.62
C LEU A 141 30.33 13.91 -41.41
N ALA A 142 31.39 14.40 -40.73
CA ALA A 142 32.56 14.97 -41.39
C ALA A 142 33.29 13.99 -42.33
N HIS A 143 33.26 12.70 -42.03
CA HIS A 143 33.82 11.64 -42.89
C HIS A 143 32.95 11.37 -44.13
N TYR A 144 31.65 11.42 -44.00
CA TYR A 144 30.67 11.10 -45.06
C TYR A 144 30.13 12.36 -45.76
N ASP A 145 30.83 13.50 -45.72
CA ASP A 145 30.41 14.76 -46.36
C ASP A 145 28.95 15.17 -45.99
N ASP A 146 28.58 15.08 -44.72
CA ASP A 146 27.27 15.37 -44.13
C ASP A 146 26.15 14.41 -44.58
N ASP A 147 26.50 13.24 -45.15
CA ASP A 147 25.51 12.21 -45.47
C ASP A 147 25.10 11.39 -44.22
N LEU A 148 24.01 11.82 -43.57
CA LEU A 148 23.48 11.16 -42.40
C LEU A 148 23.02 9.70 -42.70
N GLN A 149 22.52 9.43 -43.91
CA GLN A 149 22.07 8.08 -44.25
C GLN A 149 23.24 7.09 -44.21
N SER A 150 24.39 7.46 -44.77
CA SER A 150 25.60 6.64 -44.69
C SER A 150 26.07 6.42 -43.25
N VAL A 151 25.97 7.43 -42.38
CA VAL A 151 26.28 7.27 -40.94
C VAL A 151 25.34 6.26 -40.28
N LEU A 152 24.05 6.40 -40.48
CA LEU A 152 23.05 5.53 -39.85
C LEU A 152 23.18 4.08 -40.32
N GLU A 153 23.43 3.86 -41.62
CA GLU A 153 23.53 2.49 -42.20
C GLU A 153 24.83 1.77 -41.77
N ASN A 154 25.96 2.47 -41.62
CA ASN A 154 27.25 1.86 -41.38
C ASN A 154 27.66 1.84 -39.90
N HIS A 155 27.17 2.79 -39.10
CA HIS A 155 27.66 3.00 -37.74
C HIS A 155 26.60 2.92 -36.63
N ILE A 156 25.35 2.65 -36.96
CA ILE A 156 24.29 2.55 -35.96
C ILE A 156 23.66 1.14 -35.95
N GLU A 157 23.61 0.56 -34.78
CA GLU A 157 22.85 -0.65 -34.51
C GLU A 157 21.74 -0.31 -33.53
N ILE A 158 20.48 -0.53 -33.92
CA ILE A 158 19.32 -0.35 -33.03
C ILE A 158 19.16 -1.61 -32.16
N VAL A 159 19.12 -1.43 -30.86
CA VAL A 159 19.02 -2.53 -29.90
C VAL A 159 17.85 -2.31 -28.93
N ARG A 160 17.23 -3.39 -28.48
CA ARG A 160 16.15 -3.31 -27.50
C ARG A 160 16.71 -2.87 -26.14
N LEU A 161 16.07 -1.88 -25.52
CA LEU A 161 16.34 -1.44 -24.15
C LEU A 161 15.45 -2.24 -23.20
N LEU A 162 16.05 -3.03 -22.32
CA LEU A 162 15.37 -3.75 -21.25
C LEU A 162 15.74 -3.10 -19.92
N ALA A 163 14.76 -2.71 -19.14
CA ALA A 163 15.01 -2.24 -17.79
C ALA A 163 15.51 -3.41 -16.92
N ASP A 164 16.56 -3.17 -16.14
CA ASP A 164 17.22 -4.18 -15.29
C ASP A 164 17.93 -3.51 -14.12
N GLU A 165 17.38 -3.68 -12.92
CA GLU A 165 17.93 -3.08 -11.69
C GLU A 165 19.33 -3.61 -11.38
N ASN A 166 19.57 -4.91 -11.58
CA ASN A 166 20.89 -5.51 -11.30
C ASN A 166 22.00 -5.01 -12.24
N LYS A 167 21.63 -4.61 -13.46
CA LYS A 167 22.56 -4.04 -14.44
C LYS A 167 22.60 -2.51 -14.42
N ARG A 168 21.85 -1.91 -13.50
CA ARG A 168 21.72 -0.44 -13.40
C ARG A 168 21.33 0.19 -14.75
N GLN A 169 20.32 -0.39 -15.39
CA GLN A 169 19.89 0.01 -16.73
C GLN A 169 18.42 0.43 -16.70
N ALA A 170 18.15 1.71 -16.93
CA ALA A 170 16.84 2.34 -16.85
C ALA A 170 16.16 2.19 -15.47
N ILE A 171 16.87 1.66 -14.48
CA ILE A 171 16.47 1.62 -13.07
C ILE A 171 17.72 1.82 -12.23
N GLU A 172 17.63 2.76 -11.30
CA GLU A 172 18.69 3.00 -10.33
C GLU A 172 18.11 3.24 -8.95
N THR A 173 18.74 2.61 -7.96
CA THR A 173 18.45 2.85 -6.55
C THR A 173 19.61 3.59 -5.91
N PHE A 174 19.31 4.75 -5.34
CA PHE A 174 20.30 5.59 -4.68
C PHE A 174 20.00 5.69 -3.19
N GLU A 175 21.00 5.38 -2.37
CA GLU A 175 20.95 5.51 -0.91
C GLU A 175 22.15 6.36 -0.44
N PRO A 176 21.93 7.48 0.27
CA PRO A 176 23.00 8.29 0.83
C PRO A 176 23.79 7.52 1.89
N LYS A 177 25.05 7.20 1.62
CA LYS A 177 25.88 6.36 2.52
C LYS A 177 26.28 7.06 3.82
N ASP A 178 26.67 8.31 3.77
CA ASP A 178 27.06 9.10 4.95
C ASP A 178 26.74 10.59 4.73
N LYS A 179 26.15 11.24 5.75
CA LYS A 179 25.86 12.69 5.70
C LYS A 179 27.08 13.56 5.52
N LYS A 180 28.30 13.09 5.86
CA LYS A 180 29.54 13.89 5.82
C LYS A 180 30.39 13.68 4.57
N ASN A 181 30.21 12.58 3.86
CA ASN A 181 31.03 12.16 2.72
C ASN A 181 30.18 11.89 1.47
N GLN A 182 29.18 12.73 1.23
CA GLN A 182 28.39 12.63 0.00
C GLN A 182 29.19 13.23 -1.14
N ASP A 183 29.18 12.56 -2.29
CA ASP A 183 29.85 12.98 -3.51
C ASP A 183 28.82 13.14 -4.63
N GLU A 184 28.72 14.35 -5.22
CA GLU A 184 27.77 14.64 -6.31
C GLU A 184 28.02 13.78 -7.54
N THR A 185 29.26 13.27 -7.71
CA THR A 185 29.62 12.39 -8.82
C THR A 185 28.90 11.04 -8.76
N GLU A 186 28.47 10.59 -7.59
CA GLU A 186 27.59 9.40 -7.46
C GLU A 186 26.23 9.61 -8.15
N LEU A 187 25.74 10.85 -8.20
CA LEU A 187 24.49 11.20 -8.87
C LEU A 187 24.68 11.49 -10.35
N THR A 188 25.68 12.27 -10.71
CA THR A 188 25.84 12.85 -12.05
C THR A 188 26.85 12.13 -12.93
N GLY A 189 27.75 11.34 -12.35
CA GLY A 189 28.91 10.75 -13.02
C GLY A 189 30.18 11.58 -12.87
N ASP A 190 31.29 11.02 -13.23
CA ASP A 190 32.63 11.61 -13.09
C ASP A 190 33.48 11.35 -14.35
N VAL A 191 34.70 11.83 -14.38
CA VAL A 191 35.68 11.50 -15.40
C VAL A 191 36.26 10.08 -15.21
N ASN A 192 36.43 9.35 -16.31
CA ASN A 192 37.06 8.04 -16.28
C ASN A 192 38.58 8.21 -16.44
N TYR A 193 39.33 8.06 -15.35
CA TYR A 193 40.77 8.25 -15.34
C TYR A 193 41.54 7.36 -16.33
N SER A 194 41.05 6.17 -16.62
CA SER A 194 41.64 5.28 -17.62
C SER A 194 41.47 5.84 -19.04
N LYS A 195 40.32 6.44 -19.32
CA LYS A 195 40.02 7.06 -20.63
C LYS A 195 40.67 8.41 -20.79
N ILE A 196 40.92 9.17 -19.71
CA ILE A 196 41.69 10.41 -19.76
C ILE A 196 43.11 10.16 -20.32
N ALA A 197 43.73 9.04 -19.97
CA ALA A 197 45.05 8.68 -20.47
C ALA A 197 45.07 8.44 -21.99
N ILE A 198 43.92 8.10 -22.58
CA ILE A 198 43.79 7.82 -24.02
C ILE A 198 43.31 9.07 -24.78
N TYR A 199 42.23 9.69 -24.30
CA TYR A 199 41.52 10.75 -25.03
C TYR A 199 41.82 12.17 -24.54
N GLY A 200 42.29 12.32 -23.29
CA GLY A 200 42.44 13.61 -22.61
C GLY A 200 41.27 14.00 -21.75
N GLU A 201 41.50 14.91 -20.79
CA GLU A 201 40.51 15.28 -19.75
C GLU A 201 39.26 16.00 -20.30
N SER A 202 39.41 16.73 -21.40
CA SER A 202 38.33 17.52 -22.00
C SER A 202 37.54 16.76 -23.08
N ASP A 203 37.91 15.53 -23.38
CA ASP A 203 37.23 14.72 -24.39
C ASP A 203 35.95 14.09 -23.82
N PRO A 204 34.80 14.25 -24.46
CA PRO A 204 33.53 13.69 -23.94
C PRO A 204 33.54 12.17 -23.84
N ARG A 205 34.41 11.45 -24.56
CA ARG A 205 34.62 10.00 -24.44
C ARG A 205 35.27 9.60 -23.12
N ALA A 206 35.95 10.53 -22.45
CA ALA A 206 36.58 10.29 -21.15
C ALA A 206 35.62 10.47 -19.96
N PHE A 207 34.38 10.84 -20.19
CA PHE A 207 33.41 10.96 -19.15
C PHE A 207 32.79 9.58 -18.79
N ASP A 208 32.56 9.34 -17.49
CA ASP A 208 31.92 8.15 -16.97
C ASP A 208 30.43 8.41 -16.66
N TYR A 209 29.58 7.92 -17.52
CA TYR A 209 28.12 8.03 -17.39
C TYR A 209 27.52 7.05 -16.37
N SER A 210 28.27 6.62 -15.35
CA SER A 210 27.82 5.67 -14.33
C SER A 210 27.05 6.31 -13.17
N GLY A 211 26.82 7.63 -13.20
CA GLY A 211 26.02 8.34 -12.23
C GLY A 211 24.57 7.84 -12.16
N ALA A 212 23.98 7.96 -10.97
CA ALA A 212 22.64 7.40 -10.71
C ALA A 212 21.56 7.99 -11.64
N PHE A 213 21.63 9.27 -11.99
CA PHE A 213 20.73 9.88 -12.96
C PHE A 213 20.94 9.35 -14.38
N CYS A 214 22.19 9.08 -14.76
CA CYS A 214 22.49 8.53 -16.08
C CYS A 214 21.94 7.11 -16.23
N ASN A 215 22.15 6.27 -15.20
CA ASN A 215 21.68 4.90 -15.20
C ASN A 215 20.15 4.79 -15.21
N ALA A 216 19.46 5.71 -14.50
CA ALA A 216 18.01 5.74 -14.42
C ALA A 216 17.33 6.34 -15.66
N ASN A 217 18.12 6.89 -16.62
CA ASN A 217 17.54 7.56 -17.77
C ASN A 217 16.60 6.64 -18.56
N ARG A 218 15.47 7.19 -18.99
CA ARG A 218 14.34 6.50 -19.62
C ARG A 218 13.69 5.45 -18.72
N GLY A 219 13.71 5.68 -17.39
CA GLY A 219 13.12 4.74 -16.45
C GLY A 219 12.85 5.34 -15.07
N ILE A 220 13.33 4.67 -14.04
CA ILE A 220 13.00 5.00 -12.66
C ILE A 220 14.26 5.25 -11.84
N PHE A 221 14.35 6.46 -11.27
CA PHE A 221 15.27 6.78 -10.20
C PHE A 221 14.56 6.60 -8.85
N SER A 222 15.10 5.76 -7.98
CA SER A 222 14.57 5.51 -6.64
C SER A 222 15.54 5.99 -5.57
N GLY A 223 15.20 7.07 -4.87
CA GLY A 223 16.00 7.63 -3.77
C GLY A 223 15.52 7.13 -2.40
N GLU A 224 16.35 6.37 -1.69
CA GLU A 224 16.11 5.99 -0.30
C GLU A 224 16.48 7.13 0.64
N GLU A 225 15.65 7.38 1.64
CA GLU A 225 15.91 8.40 2.66
C GLU A 225 16.38 9.75 2.06
N LEU A 226 15.73 10.17 0.98
CA LEU A 226 16.13 11.28 0.13
C LEU A 226 16.39 12.57 0.90
N LEU A 227 15.65 12.84 1.97
CA LEU A 227 15.82 14.04 2.80
C LEU A 227 17.05 13.99 3.74
N LYS A 228 17.78 12.86 3.80
CA LYS A 228 19.08 12.78 4.47
C LYS A 228 20.21 13.41 3.65
N LEU A 229 19.98 13.64 2.36
CA LEU A 229 20.94 14.35 1.50
C LEU A 229 21.27 15.74 2.05
N GLN A 230 22.53 16.15 1.87
CA GLN A 230 22.93 17.53 2.07
C GLN A 230 22.22 18.44 1.06
N ARG A 231 22.10 19.72 1.38
CA ARG A 231 21.36 20.69 0.56
C ARG A 231 21.93 20.84 -0.84
N GLU A 232 23.25 20.80 -0.92
CA GLU A 232 23.99 20.92 -2.17
C GLU A 232 23.52 19.86 -3.18
N PHE A 233 23.36 18.63 -2.75
CA PHE A 233 22.85 17.52 -3.59
C PHE A 233 21.38 17.67 -3.97
N LEU A 234 20.58 18.30 -3.11
CA LEU A 234 19.18 18.57 -3.44
C LEU A 234 19.02 19.57 -4.59
N TYR A 235 20.04 20.42 -4.86
CA TYR A 235 20.02 21.29 -6.04
C TYR A 235 20.12 20.51 -7.35
N ASP A 236 20.85 19.39 -7.39
CA ASP A 236 20.91 18.54 -8.58
C ASP A 236 19.52 17.96 -8.92
N PHE A 237 18.74 17.62 -7.90
CA PHE A 237 17.34 17.23 -8.10
C PHE A 237 16.46 18.37 -8.63
N LEU A 238 16.77 19.63 -8.34
CA LEU A 238 16.03 20.76 -8.89
C LEU A 238 16.27 20.86 -10.41
N HIS A 239 17.52 20.73 -10.86
CA HIS A 239 17.84 20.71 -12.29
C HIS A 239 17.24 19.49 -12.98
N ALA A 240 17.38 18.30 -12.36
CA ALA A 240 16.83 17.06 -12.88
C ALA A 240 15.30 17.09 -13.03
N THR A 241 14.60 17.83 -12.17
CA THR A 241 13.13 17.95 -12.22
C THR A 241 12.66 19.08 -13.12
N GLN A 242 13.18 20.29 -12.96
CA GLN A 242 12.68 21.47 -13.65
C GLN A 242 13.08 21.49 -15.11
N GLU A 243 14.36 21.29 -15.37
CA GLU A 243 14.98 21.41 -16.69
C GLU A 243 15.15 20.04 -17.36
N GLN A 244 14.89 18.95 -16.61
CA GLN A 244 15.14 17.57 -17.06
C GLN A 244 16.57 17.39 -17.58
N THR A 245 17.53 17.97 -16.84
CA THR A 245 18.94 17.94 -17.18
C THR A 245 19.80 17.74 -15.94
N ILE A 246 20.99 17.22 -16.16
CA ILE A 246 22.08 17.20 -15.18
C ILE A 246 23.26 18.00 -15.69
N LYS A 247 24.06 18.52 -14.77
CA LYS A 247 25.29 19.23 -15.10
C LYS A 247 26.48 18.60 -14.37
N PRO A 248 27.08 17.54 -14.95
CA PRO A 248 28.23 16.92 -14.34
C PRO A 248 29.41 17.91 -14.26
N LYS A 249 30.30 17.66 -13.31
CA LYS A 249 31.52 18.43 -13.18
C LYS A 249 32.39 18.24 -14.42
N ASN A 250 32.89 19.34 -14.98
CA ASN A 250 33.75 19.36 -16.16
C ASN A 250 33.13 18.80 -17.45
N ASN A 251 31.79 18.67 -17.51
CA ASN A 251 31.12 18.16 -18.71
C ASN A 251 29.94 19.09 -19.10
N PRO A 252 29.56 19.12 -20.39
CA PRO A 252 28.35 19.80 -20.83
C PRO A 252 27.10 19.29 -20.09
N ARG A 253 26.04 20.09 -20.19
CA ARG A 253 24.70 19.69 -19.71
C ARG A 253 24.24 18.45 -20.47
N ILE A 254 23.61 17.51 -19.75
CA ILE A 254 23.06 16.26 -20.30
C ILE A 254 21.57 16.20 -20.01
N ASP A 255 20.78 15.94 -21.03
CA ASP A 255 19.35 15.78 -20.92
C ASP A 255 18.99 14.41 -20.32
N ILE A 256 18.00 14.39 -19.43
CA ILE A 256 17.49 13.17 -18.79
C ILE A 256 15.97 13.10 -18.88
N ASP A 257 15.44 11.89 -18.95
CA ASP A 257 14.01 11.60 -18.92
C ASP A 257 13.75 10.42 -17.99
N GLN A 258 13.24 10.69 -16.79
CA GLN A 258 13.05 9.66 -15.78
C GLN A 258 11.99 10.02 -14.75
N VAL A 259 11.38 8.99 -14.16
CA VAL A 259 10.49 9.15 -13.02
C VAL A 259 11.32 9.11 -11.73
N ILE A 260 11.32 10.21 -10.99
CA ILE A 260 12.02 10.30 -9.70
C ILE A 260 11.05 9.97 -8.58
N VAL A 261 11.35 8.89 -7.85
CA VAL A 261 10.64 8.46 -6.65
C VAL A 261 11.56 8.61 -5.45
N GLY A 262 11.17 9.41 -4.48
CA GLY A 262 11.90 9.57 -3.22
C GLY A 262 11.13 8.89 -2.08
N ARG A 263 11.86 8.34 -1.12
CA ARG A 263 11.28 7.81 0.13
C ARG A 263 11.85 8.58 1.31
N THR A 264 10.99 8.87 2.29
CA THR A 264 11.41 9.52 3.54
C THR A 264 10.50 9.12 4.69
N ASN A 265 10.94 9.40 5.90
CA ASN A 265 10.17 9.19 7.12
C ASN A 265 9.72 10.53 7.74
N MET A 266 8.88 10.44 8.79
CA MET A 266 8.31 11.60 9.45
C MET A 266 9.35 12.50 10.14
N PRO A 267 10.32 11.99 10.92
CA PRO A 267 11.34 12.82 11.55
C PRO A 267 12.13 13.65 10.53
N GLU A 268 12.61 13.02 9.46
CA GLU A 268 13.39 13.70 8.40
C GLU A 268 12.57 14.77 7.68
N TYR A 269 11.30 14.48 7.42
CA TYR A 269 10.39 15.44 6.79
C TYR A 269 10.15 16.66 7.69
N ARG A 270 9.93 16.45 9.01
CA ARG A 270 9.74 17.54 9.97
C ARG A 270 10.97 18.42 10.10
N ASP A 271 12.17 17.82 10.14
CA ASP A 271 13.44 18.55 10.21
C ASP A 271 13.64 19.49 9.02
N LYS A 272 13.09 19.15 7.85
CA LYS A 272 13.23 19.93 6.63
C LYS A 272 12.06 20.86 6.32
N LYS A 273 10.87 20.63 6.90
CA LYS A 273 9.64 21.36 6.58
C LYS A 273 9.72 22.87 6.87
N GLY A 274 10.43 23.28 7.91
CA GLY A 274 10.56 24.67 8.34
C GLY A 274 11.77 25.42 7.74
N ASP A 275 12.54 24.78 6.86
CA ASP A 275 13.73 25.38 6.28
C ASP A 275 13.37 26.19 5.02
N GLU A 276 13.44 27.53 5.10
CA GLU A 276 13.17 28.43 3.97
C GLU A 276 14.01 28.12 2.73
N LYS A 277 15.23 27.57 2.92
CA LYS A 277 16.11 27.18 1.81
C LYS A 277 15.62 25.92 1.08
N MET A 278 14.66 25.19 1.67
CA MET A 278 14.03 24.02 1.07
C MET A 278 12.75 24.36 0.27
N GLU A 279 12.31 25.62 0.24
CA GLU A 279 11.09 26.04 -0.45
C GLU A 279 11.09 25.60 -1.92
N ALA A 280 12.20 25.84 -2.64
CA ALA A 280 12.34 25.44 -4.03
C ALA A 280 12.25 23.92 -4.25
N PHE A 281 12.80 23.13 -3.33
CA PHE A 281 12.69 21.67 -3.37
C PHE A 281 11.25 21.21 -3.07
N ASN A 282 10.62 21.79 -2.05
CA ASN A 282 9.25 21.47 -1.66
C ASN A 282 8.25 21.77 -2.78
N ASP A 283 8.42 22.88 -3.51
CA ASP A 283 7.57 23.23 -4.67
C ASP A 283 7.66 22.18 -5.79
N ARG A 284 8.82 21.57 -5.96
CA ARG A 284 9.10 20.55 -6.99
C ARG A 284 8.90 19.12 -6.50
N THR A 285 8.39 18.98 -5.28
CA THR A 285 8.10 17.67 -4.68
C THR A 285 6.60 17.48 -4.53
N LYS A 286 6.10 16.34 -4.97
CA LYS A 286 4.72 15.92 -4.72
C LYS A 286 4.72 14.85 -3.64
N ARG A 287 4.32 15.27 -2.45
CA ARG A 287 4.14 14.38 -1.31
C ARG A 287 3.00 13.41 -1.58
N ILE A 288 3.21 12.17 -1.25
CA ILE A 288 2.24 11.08 -1.26
C ILE A 288 2.34 10.41 0.10
N ASP A 289 1.30 10.53 0.90
CA ASP A 289 1.28 9.98 2.25
C ASP A 289 1.04 8.46 2.20
N PHE A 290 1.91 7.73 2.88
CA PHE A 290 1.90 6.27 2.95
C PHE A 290 1.76 5.82 4.41
N PRO A 291 0.56 5.96 5.00
CA PRO A 291 0.32 5.68 6.41
C PRO A 291 0.32 4.18 6.71
N TYR A 292 0.25 3.82 7.97
CA TYR A 292 -0.10 2.47 8.40
C TYR A 292 -1.54 2.12 8.04
N VAL A 293 -1.83 0.85 7.97
CA VAL A 293 -3.19 0.33 7.82
C VAL A 293 -4.03 0.69 9.04
N LEU A 294 -5.29 1.10 8.82
CA LEU A 294 -6.25 1.49 9.86
C LEU A 294 -7.41 0.49 10.02
N SER A 295 -7.33 -0.67 9.38
CA SER A 295 -8.24 -1.79 9.54
C SER A 295 -7.47 -2.97 10.13
N TYR A 296 -7.89 -3.46 11.27
CA TYR A 296 -7.20 -4.55 11.96
C TYR A 296 -7.32 -5.90 11.25
N GLU A 297 -8.36 -6.16 10.47
CA GLU A 297 -8.41 -7.34 9.60
C GLU A 297 -7.37 -7.28 8.50
N ASN A 298 -7.20 -6.12 7.87
CA ASN A 298 -6.17 -5.92 6.86
C ASN A 298 -4.76 -6.01 7.47
N GLU A 299 -4.59 -5.53 8.69
CA GLU A 299 -3.35 -5.68 9.46
C GLU A 299 -3.07 -7.16 9.77
N ALA A 300 -4.07 -7.92 10.20
CA ALA A 300 -3.96 -9.37 10.41
C ALA A 300 -3.52 -10.12 9.14
N LEU A 301 -3.93 -9.67 7.94
CA LEU A 301 -3.46 -10.23 6.69
C LEU A 301 -1.96 -10.00 6.47
N ILE A 302 -1.40 -8.87 6.94
CA ILE A 302 0.04 -8.61 6.90
C ILE A 302 0.76 -9.64 7.77
N TYR A 303 0.31 -9.87 9.01
CA TYR A 303 0.91 -10.85 9.91
C TYR A 303 0.78 -12.27 9.37
N ARG A 304 -0.38 -12.63 8.83
CA ARG A 304 -0.60 -13.94 8.18
C ARG A 304 0.36 -14.17 7.01
N LYS A 305 0.65 -13.13 6.22
CA LYS A 305 1.64 -13.18 5.15
C LYS A 305 3.07 -13.32 5.70
N MET A 306 3.41 -12.60 6.77
CA MET A 306 4.72 -12.74 7.42
C MET A 306 4.93 -14.18 7.93
N LEU A 307 3.94 -14.75 8.61
CA LEU A 307 3.98 -16.11 9.12
C LEU A 307 4.09 -17.17 8.02
N ARG A 308 3.39 -16.99 6.90
CA ARG A 308 3.49 -17.91 5.74
C ARG A 308 4.87 -17.91 5.08
N ASN A 309 5.56 -16.78 5.11
CA ASN A 309 6.88 -16.63 4.49
C ASN A 309 8.02 -17.06 5.43
N ALA A 310 7.72 -17.28 6.71
CA ALA A 310 8.66 -17.75 7.69
C ALA A 310 8.68 -19.30 7.71
N ASP A 311 9.85 -19.89 7.92
CA ASP A 311 10.00 -21.33 8.12
C ASP A 311 9.63 -21.68 9.57
N LEU A 312 8.33 -21.58 9.86
CA LEU A 312 7.78 -21.85 11.17
C LEU A 312 7.32 -23.30 11.27
N PRO A 313 7.47 -23.91 12.44
CA PRO A 313 6.91 -25.24 12.69
C PRO A 313 5.37 -25.19 12.62
N ASP A 314 4.78 -26.36 12.54
CA ASP A 314 3.32 -26.55 12.50
C ASP A 314 2.70 -26.14 13.86
N ILE A 315 2.41 -24.85 14.00
CA ILE A 315 1.73 -24.27 15.16
C ILE A 315 0.38 -23.72 14.76
N GLN A 316 -0.64 -24.07 15.51
CA GLN A 316 -1.99 -23.57 15.28
C GLN A 316 -2.12 -22.15 15.86
N VAL A 317 -2.53 -21.19 15.05
CA VAL A 317 -2.89 -19.84 15.52
C VAL A 317 -4.37 -19.86 15.92
N GLU A 318 -4.65 -19.59 17.19
CA GLU A 318 -6.03 -19.55 17.70
C GLU A 318 -6.84 -18.41 17.05
N PRO A 319 -8.18 -18.56 16.98
CA PRO A 319 -9.07 -17.50 16.48
C PRO A 319 -8.79 -16.14 17.17
N HIS A 320 -9.03 -15.07 16.45
CA HIS A 320 -8.84 -13.68 16.88
C HIS A 320 -7.40 -13.25 17.24
N THR A 321 -6.40 -14.15 17.28
CA THR A 321 -5.04 -13.80 17.69
C THR A 321 -4.45 -12.68 16.84
N LEU A 322 -4.50 -12.82 15.52
CA LEU A 322 -3.91 -11.82 14.61
C LEU A 322 -4.77 -10.56 14.50
N GLU A 323 -6.09 -10.70 14.54
CA GLU A 323 -7.03 -9.58 14.52
C GLU A 323 -6.90 -8.70 15.77
N MET A 324 -6.75 -9.30 16.94
CA MET A 324 -6.56 -8.55 18.19
C MET A 324 -5.18 -7.89 18.27
N ALA A 325 -4.13 -8.55 17.78
CA ALA A 325 -2.82 -7.91 17.61
C ALA A 325 -2.91 -6.72 16.63
N GLY A 326 -3.67 -6.87 15.55
CA GLY A 326 -3.98 -5.80 14.59
C GLY A 326 -4.78 -4.66 15.21
N LEU A 327 -5.78 -4.98 16.03
CA LEU A 327 -6.57 -3.98 16.76
C LEU A 327 -5.67 -3.13 17.66
N PHE A 328 -4.77 -3.75 18.44
CA PHE A 328 -3.78 -3.00 19.22
C PHE A 328 -2.99 -2.03 18.33
N GLY A 329 -2.45 -2.52 17.21
CA GLY A 329 -1.73 -1.66 16.25
C GLY A 329 -2.57 -0.47 15.78
N VAL A 330 -3.82 -0.72 15.39
CA VAL A 330 -4.75 0.33 14.91
C VAL A 330 -5.07 1.35 16.00
N LEU A 331 -5.34 0.93 17.25
CA LEU A 331 -5.62 1.85 18.35
C LEU A 331 -4.46 2.82 18.61
N THR A 332 -3.21 2.40 18.38
CA THR A 332 -2.04 3.30 18.52
C THR A 332 -1.90 4.31 17.38
N ARG A 333 -2.70 4.22 16.31
CA ARG A 333 -2.58 4.98 15.06
C ARG A 333 -3.74 5.92 14.80
N ILE A 334 -4.84 5.76 15.54
CA ILE A 334 -6.05 6.56 15.39
C ILE A 334 -6.23 7.50 16.58
N GLU A 335 -6.86 8.65 16.34
CA GLU A 335 -7.16 9.64 17.35
C GLU A 335 -8.47 9.32 18.07
N GLU A 336 -8.55 9.68 19.36
CA GLU A 336 -9.80 9.54 20.11
C GLU A 336 -10.90 10.40 19.48
N PRO A 337 -12.12 9.85 19.29
CA PRO A 337 -13.22 10.60 18.71
C PRO A 337 -13.71 11.70 19.67
N ASP A 338 -14.18 12.83 19.13
CA ASP A 338 -14.77 13.92 19.94
C ASP A 338 -16.19 13.61 20.40
N GLN A 339 -16.86 12.69 19.71
CA GLN A 339 -18.23 12.31 20.02
C GLN A 339 -18.26 11.40 21.25
N SER A 340 -18.98 11.81 22.28
CA SER A 340 -19.15 11.03 23.52
C SER A 340 -19.95 9.72 23.35
N SER A 341 -20.56 9.51 22.19
CA SER A 341 -21.32 8.30 21.85
C SER A 341 -20.50 7.19 21.22
N ILE A 342 -19.25 7.43 20.87
CA ILE A 342 -18.37 6.48 20.18
C ILE A 342 -17.04 6.45 20.93
N ASP A 343 -16.60 5.28 21.35
CA ASP A 343 -15.27 5.07 21.92
C ASP A 343 -14.22 4.73 20.85
N LEU A 344 -12.95 4.59 21.29
CA LEU A 344 -11.84 4.34 20.39
C LEU A 344 -11.94 2.97 19.71
N VAL A 345 -12.44 1.94 20.40
CA VAL A 345 -12.62 0.58 19.84
C VAL A 345 -13.75 0.59 18.82
N GLN A 346 -14.86 1.27 19.10
CA GLN A 346 -15.96 1.45 18.16
C GLN A 346 -15.51 2.19 16.89
N LYS A 347 -14.65 3.22 17.04
CA LYS A 347 -14.03 3.89 15.89
C LYS A 347 -13.16 2.94 15.07
N ALA A 348 -12.36 2.08 15.71
CA ALA A 348 -11.57 1.07 15.01
C ALA A 348 -12.46 0.05 14.28
N LYS A 349 -13.57 -0.38 14.89
CA LYS A 349 -14.58 -1.25 14.26
C LYS A 349 -15.23 -0.57 13.05
N ALA A 350 -15.55 0.73 13.15
CA ALA A 350 -16.08 1.50 12.03
C ALA A 350 -15.08 1.57 10.86
N TYR A 351 -13.80 1.78 11.15
CA TYR A 351 -12.74 1.77 10.14
C TYR A 351 -12.51 0.37 9.53
N ASN A 352 -12.85 -0.68 10.28
CA ASN A 352 -12.82 -2.06 9.82
C ASN A 352 -14.05 -2.46 8.98
N GLY A 353 -15.12 -1.68 9.03
CA GLY A 353 -16.37 -1.94 8.34
C GLY A 353 -17.34 -2.85 9.12
N GLU A 354 -17.15 -3.04 10.42
CA GLU A 354 -18.00 -3.86 11.29
C GLU A 354 -19.24 -3.12 11.82
N ILE A 355 -19.24 -1.79 11.77
CA ILE A 355 -20.38 -0.98 12.19
C ILE A 355 -21.19 -0.63 10.93
N ASP A 356 -22.47 -1.00 10.92
CA ASP A 356 -23.40 -0.69 9.83
C ASP A 356 -23.70 0.82 9.75
N GLU A 357 -23.97 1.30 8.55
CA GLU A 357 -24.42 2.69 8.31
C GLU A 357 -25.72 3.03 9.07
N SER A 358 -26.45 2.01 9.56
CA SER A 358 -27.64 2.16 10.40
C SER A 358 -27.34 2.66 11.81
N ASP A 359 -26.09 2.56 12.27
CA ASP A 359 -25.69 2.93 13.64
C ASP A 359 -25.30 4.42 13.79
N ASP A 360 -25.66 5.27 12.83
CA ASP A 360 -25.43 6.73 12.81
C ASP A 360 -23.92 7.11 12.88
N VAL A 361 -23.01 6.18 12.49
CA VAL A 361 -21.56 6.37 12.49
C VAL A 361 -21.06 6.68 11.08
N ASP A 362 -20.79 7.94 10.79
CA ASP A 362 -20.22 8.39 9.53
C ASP A 362 -18.68 8.33 9.57
N VAL A 363 -18.11 7.28 8.98
CA VAL A 363 -16.64 7.06 8.87
C VAL A 363 -15.95 8.26 8.20
N LYS A 364 -16.60 8.91 7.22
CA LYS A 364 -16.02 10.07 6.56
C LYS A 364 -15.90 11.24 7.52
N LYS A 365 -16.92 11.47 8.31
CA LYS A 365 -16.92 12.53 9.33
C LYS A 365 -15.87 12.27 10.41
N LEU A 366 -15.70 11.03 10.87
CA LEU A 366 -14.64 10.64 11.81
C LEU A 366 -13.24 10.93 11.26
N ARG A 367 -13.01 10.69 9.98
CA ARG A 367 -11.72 11.01 9.32
C ARG A 367 -11.51 12.52 9.17
N GLU A 368 -12.54 13.28 8.81
CA GLU A 368 -12.48 14.74 8.71
C GLU A 368 -12.17 15.36 10.09
N GLU A 369 -12.79 14.86 11.15
CA GLU A 369 -12.54 15.27 12.53
C GLU A 369 -11.08 14.97 12.93
N ALA A 370 -10.61 13.75 12.70
CA ALA A 370 -9.23 13.37 12.99
C ALA A 370 -8.21 14.22 12.22
N ALA A 371 -8.50 14.58 10.98
CA ALA A 371 -7.64 15.45 10.16
C ALA A 371 -7.50 16.88 10.74
N THR A 372 -8.43 17.33 11.60
CA THR A 372 -8.29 18.60 12.31
C THR A 372 -7.38 18.53 13.52
N LYS A 373 -7.20 17.33 14.11
CA LYS A 373 -6.39 17.10 15.31
C LYS A 373 -4.93 16.82 14.99
N VAL A 374 -4.69 16.13 13.90
CA VAL A 374 -3.35 15.68 13.50
C VAL A 374 -2.95 16.32 12.19
N GLU A 375 -1.87 17.10 12.19
CA GLU A 375 -1.38 17.85 11.03
C GLU A 375 -1.13 16.98 9.79
N ILE A 376 -0.86 15.69 9.98
CA ILE A 376 -0.40 14.78 8.92
C ILE A 376 -1.37 13.61 8.69
N GLY A 377 -2.45 13.52 9.49
CA GLY A 377 -3.46 12.47 9.39
C GLY A 377 -3.15 11.22 10.22
N GLU A 378 -4.17 10.42 10.45
CA GLU A 378 -4.09 9.15 11.18
C GLU A 378 -3.24 8.13 10.42
N GLY A 379 -2.61 7.21 11.15
CA GLY A 379 -1.72 6.19 10.59
C GLY A 379 -0.30 6.66 10.30
N MET A 380 0.01 7.95 10.50
CA MET A 380 1.37 8.48 10.31
C MET A 380 2.25 8.35 11.55
N THR A 381 1.67 7.94 12.66
CA THR A 381 2.32 7.64 13.95
C THR A 381 1.79 6.33 14.50
N GLY A 382 2.31 5.87 15.63
CA GLY A 382 1.89 4.65 16.30
C GLY A 382 2.86 3.48 16.12
N VAL A 383 2.46 2.31 16.57
CA VAL A 383 3.29 1.09 16.56
C VAL A 383 3.34 0.47 15.16
N SER A 384 4.54 0.09 14.73
CA SER A 384 4.75 -0.47 13.39
C SER A 384 4.25 -1.92 13.28
N PRO A 385 3.75 -2.33 12.09
CA PRO A 385 3.42 -3.74 11.83
C PRO A 385 4.60 -4.69 12.02
N ARG A 386 5.83 -4.18 11.84
CA ARG A 386 7.04 -4.98 12.01
C ARG A 386 7.24 -5.35 13.48
N PHE A 387 7.14 -4.39 14.39
CA PHE A 387 7.26 -4.67 15.83
C PHE A 387 6.22 -5.71 16.28
N ILE A 388 4.95 -5.50 15.94
CA ILE A 388 3.89 -6.45 16.32
C ILE A 388 4.14 -7.84 15.70
N GLY A 389 4.62 -7.89 14.45
CA GLY A 389 4.99 -9.14 13.79
C GLY A 389 6.16 -9.86 14.47
N ASP A 390 7.16 -9.12 14.94
CA ASP A 390 8.29 -9.67 15.70
C ASP A 390 7.80 -10.24 17.04
N GLU A 391 6.91 -9.53 17.76
CA GLU A 391 6.32 -10.02 19.01
C GLU A 391 5.45 -11.27 18.82
N ILE A 392 4.70 -11.34 17.72
CA ILE A 392 3.96 -12.55 17.34
C ILE A 392 4.94 -13.73 17.10
N ALA A 393 6.04 -13.50 16.41
CA ALA A 393 7.05 -14.53 16.17
C ALA A 393 7.72 -15.00 17.47
N GLU A 394 8.05 -14.08 18.38
CA GLU A 394 8.59 -14.44 19.71
C GLU A 394 7.57 -15.20 20.55
N ALA A 395 6.29 -14.81 20.52
CA ALA A 395 5.21 -15.52 21.21
C ALA A 395 5.03 -16.96 20.68
N ILE A 396 5.22 -17.18 19.38
CA ILE A 396 5.25 -18.52 18.77
C ILE A 396 6.41 -19.33 19.35
N MET A 397 7.62 -18.76 19.38
CA MET A 397 8.80 -19.46 19.91
C MET A 397 8.66 -19.78 21.39
N ASP A 398 8.10 -18.87 22.20
CA ASP A 398 7.83 -19.14 23.63
C ASP A 398 6.78 -20.25 23.80
N SER A 399 5.72 -20.24 23.00
CA SER A 399 4.71 -21.32 23.02
C SER A 399 5.34 -22.69 22.75
N MET A 400 6.23 -22.75 21.76
CA MET A 400 6.97 -23.98 21.44
C MET A 400 7.90 -24.43 22.57
N HIS A 401 8.66 -23.52 23.18
CA HIS A 401 9.51 -23.82 24.32
C HIS A 401 8.72 -24.40 25.50
N ARG A 402 7.48 -23.97 25.67
CA ARG A 402 6.55 -24.52 26.66
C ARG A 402 5.81 -25.78 26.19
N SER A 403 6.21 -26.35 25.04
CA SER A 403 5.59 -27.55 24.45
C SER A 403 4.10 -27.36 24.12
N ARG A 404 3.69 -26.14 23.78
CA ARG A 404 2.36 -25.84 23.28
C ARG A 404 2.36 -25.90 21.74
N SER A 405 1.32 -26.50 21.18
CA SER A 405 1.14 -26.60 19.73
C SER A 405 0.30 -25.45 19.15
N PHE A 406 0.03 -24.42 19.94
CA PHE A 406 -0.83 -23.29 19.55
C PHE A 406 -0.30 -21.96 20.09
N LEU A 407 -0.63 -20.89 19.35
CA LEU A 407 -0.45 -19.51 19.75
C LEU A 407 -1.81 -18.92 20.15
N SER A 408 -1.91 -18.43 21.39
CA SER A 408 -3.14 -17.77 21.87
C SER A 408 -3.03 -16.24 21.85
N PRO A 409 -4.17 -15.52 21.78
CA PRO A 409 -4.20 -14.06 21.93
C PRO A 409 -3.54 -13.59 23.23
N LEU A 410 -3.78 -14.27 24.34
CA LEU A 410 -3.22 -13.91 25.65
C LEU A 410 -1.70 -14.01 25.69
N THR A 411 -1.13 -15.03 25.04
CA THR A 411 0.35 -15.14 24.91
C THR A 411 0.90 -13.95 24.12
N THR A 412 0.25 -13.60 23.01
CA THR A 412 0.64 -12.46 22.18
C THR A 412 0.54 -11.14 22.94
N PHE A 413 -0.53 -10.91 23.70
CA PHE A 413 -0.68 -9.70 24.52
C PHE A 413 0.41 -9.59 25.59
N ASN A 414 0.79 -10.68 26.24
CA ASN A 414 1.85 -10.67 27.24
C ASN A 414 3.21 -10.31 26.60
N HIS A 415 3.51 -10.80 25.40
CA HIS A 415 4.72 -10.40 24.67
C HIS A 415 4.69 -8.92 24.30
N LEU A 416 3.59 -8.43 23.73
CA LEU A 416 3.42 -7.01 23.43
C LEU A 416 3.61 -6.13 24.67
N GLU A 417 2.97 -6.49 25.79
CA GLU A 417 3.05 -5.74 27.06
C GLU A 417 4.48 -5.69 27.61
N ASN A 418 5.17 -6.82 27.65
CA ASN A 418 6.51 -6.92 28.22
C ASN A 418 7.58 -6.19 27.38
N ASN A 419 7.34 -6.00 26.09
CA ASN A 419 8.33 -5.45 25.17
C ASN A 419 8.03 -4.02 24.68
N LEU A 420 6.89 -3.42 25.07
CA LEU A 420 6.56 -2.04 24.72
C LEU A 420 7.65 -1.05 25.09
N GLU A 421 8.16 -1.13 26.32
CA GLU A 421 9.21 -0.21 26.84
C GLU A 421 10.58 -0.47 26.21
N ASN A 422 10.82 -1.68 25.72
CA ASN A 422 12.08 -2.04 25.08
C ASN A 422 12.16 -1.56 23.61
N HIS A 423 11.05 -1.11 23.04
CA HIS A 423 10.99 -0.65 21.65
C HIS A 423 11.41 0.82 21.54
N GLY A 424 12.66 1.06 21.16
CA GLY A 424 13.28 2.39 21.11
C GLY A 424 12.61 3.44 20.19
N SER A 425 11.55 3.09 19.48
CA SER A 425 10.77 4.04 18.63
C SER A 425 9.50 4.52 19.32
N ILE A 426 9.10 3.96 20.47
CA ILE A 426 7.91 4.39 21.20
C ILE A 426 8.35 5.47 22.20
N PRO A 427 7.78 6.67 22.14
CA PRO A 427 8.05 7.72 23.12
C PRO A 427 7.62 7.29 24.55
N GLU A 428 8.42 7.64 25.57
CA GLU A 428 8.15 7.24 26.96
C GLU A 428 6.80 7.74 27.47
N ASP A 429 6.37 8.91 27.02
CA ASP A 429 5.07 9.52 27.38
C ASP A 429 3.86 8.77 26.77
N MET A 430 4.08 7.86 25.85
CA MET A 430 3.02 7.04 25.23
C MET A 430 2.83 5.68 25.91
N PHE A 431 3.72 5.24 26.79
CA PHE A 431 3.63 3.90 27.40
C PHE A 431 2.33 3.68 28.16
N GLU A 432 1.95 4.60 29.06
CA GLU A 432 0.68 4.50 29.81
C GLU A 432 -0.54 4.41 28.88
N THR A 433 -0.52 5.19 27.80
CA THR A 433 -1.60 5.17 26.79
C THR A 433 -1.66 3.81 26.08
N TYR A 434 -0.52 3.26 25.70
CA TYR A 434 -0.47 1.98 24.99
C TYR A 434 -0.81 0.78 25.88
N TYR A 435 -0.45 0.83 27.18
CA TYR A 435 -0.95 -0.15 28.15
C TYR A 435 -2.47 -0.09 28.28
N ARG A 436 -3.05 1.10 28.36
CA ARG A 436 -4.52 1.26 28.37
C ARG A 436 -5.15 0.67 27.08
N TYR A 437 -4.51 0.84 25.93
CA TYR A 437 -5.01 0.27 24.68
C TYR A 437 -4.92 -1.26 24.67
N LEU A 438 -3.88 -1.85 25.25
CA LEU A 438 -3.82 -3.31 25.44
C LEU A 438 -4.95 -3.83 26.32
N GLU A 439 -5.31 -3.12 27.38
CA GLU A 439 -6.45 -3.49 28.21
C GLU A 439 -7.79 -3.42 27.43
N LEU A 440 -7.99 -2.39 26.61
CA LEU A 440 -9.15 -2.31 25.73
C LEU A 440 -9.22 -3.50 24.76
N VAL A 441 -8.09 -3.92 24.21
CA VAL A 441 -8.01 -5.10 23.33
C VAL A 441 -8.29 -6.39 24.09
N ARG A 442 -7.84 -6.52 25.34
CA ARG A 442 -8.15 -7.68 26.20
C ARG A 442 -9.67 -7.79 26.47
N GLU A 443 -10.33 -6.67 26.78
CA GLU A 443 -11.78 -6.64 26.98
C GLU A 443 -12.53 -6.97 25.68
N GLU A 444 -12.13 -6.43 24.53
CA GLU A 444 -12.69 -6.77 23.22
C GLU A 444 -12.54 -8.26 22.90
N TYR A 445 -11.33 -8.83 23.14
CA TYR A 445 -11.10 -10.26 22.97
C TYR A 445 -12.03 -11.10 23.85
N LYS A 446 -12.19 -10.70 25.11
CA LYS A 446 -13.07 -11.38 26.05
C LYS A 446 -14.54 -11.38 25.57
N GLU A 447 -15.01 -10.24 25.03
CA GLU A 447 -16.35 -10.15 24.46
C GLU A 447 -16.51 -11.09 23.26
N ARG A 448 -15.55 -11.12 22.33
CA ARG A 448 -15.56 -12.02 21.17
C ARG A 448 -15.49 -13.49 21.59
N ALA A 449 -14.63 -13.83 22.54
CA ALA A 449 -14.53 -15.19 23.04
C ALA A 449 -15.84 -15.66 23.72
N ILE A 450 -16.51 -14.77 24.46
CA ILE A 450 -17.83 -15.08 25.03
C ILE A 450 -18.86 -15.29 23.92
N GLU A 451 -18.83 -14.49 22.85
CA GLU A 451 -19.73 -14.65 21.72
C GLU A 451 -19.49 -15.98 20.99
N ASP A 452 -18.23 -16.37 20.75
CA ASP A 452 -17.88 -17.66 20.16
C ASP A 452 -18.39 -18.84 21.01
N VAL A 453 -18.23 -18.75 22.34
CA VAL A 453 -18.76 -19.77 23.26
C VAL A 453 -20.28 -19.79 23.21
N ARG A 454 -20.93 -18.63 23.13
CA ARG A 454 -22.40 -18.56 22.96
C ARG A 454 -22.84 -19.24 21.66
N HIS A 455 -22.17 -18.91 20.54
CA HIS A 455 -22.46 -19.55 19.26
C HIS A 455 -22.26 -21.05 19.32
N ALA A 456 -21.14 -21.52 19.87
CA ALA A 456 -20.85 -22.94 19.98
C ALA A 456 -21.88 -23.71 20.84
N LEU A 457 -22.39 -23.07 21.89
CA LEU A 457 -23.38 -23.68 22.81
C LEU A 457 -24.80 -23.53 22.30
N ALA A 458 -25.12 -22.46 21.57
CA ALA A 458 -26.41 -22.21 20.97
C ALA A 458 -26.60 -22.91 19.61
N TYR A 459 -25.54 -23.49 19.05
CA TYR A 459 -25.54 -24.09 17.71
C TYR A 459 -26.22 -25.47 17.71
N ASP A 460 -27.48 -25.47 18.16
CA ASP A 460 -28.46 -26.55 18.03
C ASP A 460 -29.42 -26.12 16.91
N LEU A 461 -29.02 -26.40 15.67
CA LEU A 461 -29.77 -25.97 14.49
C LEU A 461 -31.22 -26.43 14.54
N ASP A 462 -31.46 -27.64 15.06
CA ASP A 462 -32.81 -28.21 15.20
C ASP A 462 -33.64 -27.44 16.23
N GLU A 463 -32.99 -26.98 17.33
CA GLU A 463 -33.66 -26.19 18.36
C GLU A 463 -33.93 -24.75 17.89
N ILE A 464 -32.97 -24.12 17.17
CA ILE A 464 -33.17 -22.80 16.57
C ILE A 464 -34.32 -22.83 15.57
N GLN A 465 -34.33 -23.84 14.70
CA GLN A 465 -35.41 -24.05 13.74
C GLN A 465 -36.77 -24.19 14.44
N ARG A 466 -36.86 -25.06 15.43
CA ARG A 466 -38.08 -25.27 16.19
C ARG A 466 -38.57 -24.03 16.94
N GLN A 467 -37.66 -23.30 17.60
CA GLN A 467 -37.99 -22.04 18.29
C GLN A 467 -38.39 -20.94 17.30
N GLY A 468 -37.78 -20.91 16.13
CA GLY A 468 -38.12 -19.98 15.07
C GLY A 468 -39.49 -20.26 14.45
N GLU A 469 -39.80 -21.52 14.17
CA GLU A 469 -41.12 -21.94 13.69
C GLU A 469 -42.19 -21.59 14.73
N LYS A 470 -41.95 -21.94 15.99
CA LYS A 470 -42.84 -21.56 17.08
C LYS A 470 -43.04 -20.05 17.18
N TYR A 471 -41.98 -19.26 17.09
CA TYR A 471 -42.09 -17.79 17.11
C TYR A 471 -42.95 -17.28 15.96
N MET A 472 -42.80 -17.84 14.77
CA MET A 472 -43.59 -17.48 13.60
C MET A 472 -45.08 -17.80 13.75
N ASP A 473 -45.41 -19.00 14.23
CA ASP A 473 -46.81 -19.41 14.43
C ASP A 473 -47.49 -18.46 15.41
N HIS A 474 -46.82 -18.10 16.50
CA HIS A 474 -47.35 -17.15 17.48
C HIS A 474 -47.45 -15.71 16.95
N VAL A 475 -46.50 -15.25 16.12
CA VAL A 475 -46.52 -13.91 15.47
C VAL A 475 -47.66 -13.83 14.47
N MET A 476 -47.85 -14.86 13.63
CA MET A 476 -48.94 -14.87 12.63
C MET A 476 -50.30 -14.89 13.31
N ALA A 477 -50.48 -15.73 14.31
CA ALA A 477 -51.73 -15.79 15.09
C ALA A 477 -52.00 -14.46 15.82
N TYR A 478 -50.97 -13.80 16.37
CA TYR A 478 -51.11 -12.50 17.01
C TYR A 478 -51.58 -11.40 16.04
N ILE A 479 -51.05 -11.41 14.80
CA ILE A 479 -51.41 -10.41 13.79
C ILE A 479 -52.80 -10.67 13.20
N ASP A 480 -53.16 -11.95 12.99
CA ASP A 480 -54.41 -12.34 12.37
C ASP A 480 -55.58 -12.47 13.37
N ASP A 481 -55.31 -12.21 14.67
CA ASP A 481 -56.28 -12.37 15.78
C ASP A 481 -56.84 -13.80 15.82
N ASP A 482 -55.98 -14.81 15.64
CA ASP A 482 -56.25 -16.24 15.55
C ASP A 482 -55.59 -17.00 16.71
N THR A 483 -55.84 -18.32 16.81
CA THR A 483 -55.29 -19.22 17.84
C THR A 483 -54.14 -20.05 17.28
N VAL A 484 -53.26 -20.53 18.19
CA VAL A 484 -52.14 -21.43 17.87
C VAL A 484 -52.43 -22.79 18.49
N GLU A 485 -52.23 -23.88 17.74
CA GLU A 485 -52.29 -25.23 18.26
C GLU A 485 -51.06 -25.56 19.11
N ASP A 486 -51.28 -25.93 20.39
CA ASP A 486 -50.18 -26.33 21.27
C ASP A 486 -49.63 -27.70 20.86
N GLU A 487 -48.35 -27.75 20.54
CA GLU A 487 -47.65 -28.94 20.01
C GLU A 487 -47.74 -30.18 20.90
N ILE A 488 -47.93 -30.00 22.22
CA ILE A 488 -47.94 -31.10 23.18
C ILE A 488 -49.36 -31.59 23.43
N THR A 489 -50.32 -30.67 23.56
CA THR A 489 -51.69 -31.00 23.96
C THR A 489 -52.65 -31.05 22.79
N GLY A 490 -52.29 -30.51 21.60
CA GLY A 490 -53.17 -30.41 20.44
C GLY A 490 -54.36 -29.47 20.65
N ARG A 491 -54.31 -28.57 21.63
CA ARG A 491 -55.42 -27.63 21.94
C ARG A 491 -55.11 -26.26 21.38
N GLU A 492 -56.14 -25.60 20.86
CA GLU A 492 -56.04 -24.20 20.46
C GLU A 492 -55.88 -23.29 21.69
N GLN A 493 -54.94 -22.36 21.63
CA GLN A 493 -54.65 -21.38 22.67
C GLN A 493 -54.36 -20.01 22.06
N GLU A 494 -54.52 -18.96 22.85
CA GLU A 494 -54.12 -17.61 22.44
C GLU A 494 -52.59 -17.54 22.26
N PRO A 495 -52.07 -16.65 21.36
CA PRO A 495 -50.65 -16.46 21.18
C PRO A 495 -49.91 -16.15 22.51
N ASP A 496 -48.82 -16.86 22.77
CA ASP A 496 -48.00 -16.66 23.98
C ASP A 496 -47.17 -15.37 23.86
N GLU A 497 -47.75 -14.25 24.32
CA GLU A 497 -47.06 -12.97 24.34
C GLU A 497 -45.81 -12.97 25.21
N GLN A 498 -45.70 -13.78 26.26
CA GLN A 498 -44.53 -13.86 27.10
C GLN A 498 -43.37 -14.49 26.33
N PHE A 499 -43.65 -15.51 25.54
CA PHE A 499 -42.67 -16.13 24.67
C PHE A 499 -42.22 -15.15 23.58
N LEU A 500 -43.12 -14.47 22.89
CA LEU A 500 -42.80 -13.46 21.90
C LEU A 500 -41.87 -12.38 22.48
N ARG A 501 -42.25 -11.81 23.62
CA ARG A 501 -41.44 -10.80 24.33
C ARG A 501 -40.06 -11.33 24.72
N SER A 502 -39.96 -12.59 25.15
CA SER A 502 -38.66 -13.18 25.54
C SER A 502 -37.64 -13.27 24.40
N VAL A 503 -38.11 -13.42 23.16
CA VAL A 503 -37.29 -13.37 21.95
C VAL A 503 -36.96 -11.91 21.57
N GLU A 504 -37.96 -11.04 21.58
CA GLU A 504 -37.86 -9.63 21.18
C GLU A 504 -36.99 -8.80 22.11
N GLU A 505 -36.93 -9.09 23.39
CA GLU A 505 -36.01 -8.46 24.35
C GLU A 505 -34.54 -8.69 23.99
N LYS A 506 -34.23 -9.78 23.26
CA LYS A 506 -32.85 -10.07 22.82
C LYS A 506 -32.45 -9.27 21.59
N LEU A 507 -33.39 -8.57 20.95
CA LEU A 507 -33.12 -7.65 19.83
C LEU A 507 -32.80 -6.24 20.30
N GLU A 508 -32.86 -5.97 21.63
CA GLU A 508 -32.63 -4.62 22.20
C GLU A 508 -33.53 -3.54 21.59
N LEU A 509 -34.72 -3.93 21.11
CA LEU A 509 -35.67 -3.02 20.50
C LEU A 509 -36.48 -2.28 21.59
N PRO A 510 -36.72 -0.96 21.41
CA PRO A 510 -37.68 -0.23 22.24
C PRO A 510 -39.07 -0.84 22.18
N GLU A 511 -39.84 -0.77 23.26
CA GLU A 511 -41.19 -1.36 23.38
C GLU A 511 -42.12 -0.94 22.23
N ASP A 512 -42.03 0.31 21.79
CA ASP A 512 -42.84 0.87 20.70
C ASP A 512 -42.48 0.35 19.30
N ARG A 513 -41.36 -0.37 19.15
CA ARG A 513 -40.93 -0.97 17.87
C ARG A 513 -41.10 -2.49 17.80
N LYS A 514 -41.56 -3.13 18.85
CA LYS A 514 -41.76 -4.59 18.86
C LYS A 514 -42.86 -5.02 17.91
N ASP A 515 -43.97 -4.30 17.87
CA ASP A 515 -45.09 -4.60 16.95
C ASP A 515 -44.67 -4.36 15.48
N ASP A 516 -43.85 -3.34 15.20
CA ASP A 516 -43.30 -3.11 13.87
C ASP A 516 -42.41 -4.29 13.43
N PHE A 517 -41.59 -4.82 14.33
CA PHE A 517 -40.76 -6.00 14.05
C PHE A 517 -41.59 -7.25 13.78
N ARG A 518 -42.65 -7.51 14.55
CA ARG A 518 -43.59 -8.62 14.30
C ARG A 518 -44.18 -8.50 12.89
N GLN A 519 -44.62 -7.29 12.52
CA GLN A 519 -45.16 -7.03 11.18
C GLN A 519 -44.12 -7.22 10.07
N GLU A 520 -42.88 -6.80 10.30
CA GLU A 520 -41.78 -6.99 9.36
C GLU A 520 -41.51 -8.48 9.11
N VAL A 521 -41.41 -9.27 10.18
CA VAL A 521 -41.16 -10.71 10.09
C VAL A 521 -42.33 -11.41 9.39
N ALA A 522 -43.60 -11.09 9.71
CA ALA A 522 -44.77 -11.65 9.04
C ALA A 522 -44.83 -11.33 7.55
N ASN A 523 -44.51 -10.08 7.18
CA ASN A 523 -44.43 -9.66 5.78
C ASN A 523 -43.34 -10.42 5.03
N TRP A 524 -42.19 -10.64 5.68
CA TRP A 524 -41.08 -11.36 5.09
C TRP A 524 -41.44 -12.82 4.81
N VAL A 525 -42.08 -13.51 5.76
CA VAL A 525 -42.59 -14.89 5.60
C VAL A 525 -43.64 -14.96 4.51
N SER A 526 -44.61 -14.05 4.55
CA SER A 526 -45.68 -14.02 3.55
C SER A 526 -45.16 -13.83 2.12
N ARG A 527 -44.06 -13.08 1.95
CA ARG A 527 -43.41 -12.93 0.67
C ARG A 527 -42.75 -14.22 0.19
N ARG A 528 -42.00 -14.91 1.06
CA ARG A 528 -41.33 -16.18 0.71
C ARG A 528 -42.32 -17.29 0.42
N ALA A 529 -43.40 -17.39 1.19
CA ALA A 529 -44.47 -18.34 0.92
C ALA A 529 -45.10 -18.15 -0.48
N ARG A 530 -45.20 -16.89 -0.98
CA ARG A 530 -45.66 -16.60 -2.35
C ARG A 530 -44.63 -17.01 -3.42
N GLU A 531 -43.35 -17.04 -3.08
CA GLU A 531 -42.25 -17.47 -3.96
C GLU A 531 -42.08 -19.01 -3.93
N GLY A 532 -42.85 -19.72 -3.10
CA GLY A 532 -42.80 -21.19 -2.98
C GLY A 532 -41.65 -21.71 -2.11
N GLU A 533 -41.02 -20.81 -1.34
CA GLU A 533 -39.94 -21.15 -0.43
C GLU A 533 -40.48 -21.44 1.00
N THR A 534 -39.86 -22.39 1.69
CA THR A 534 -40.16 -22.68 3.10
C THR A 534 -39.47 -21.64 3.99
N PHE A 535 -40.11 -21.38 5.15
CA PHE A 535 -39.52 -20.52 6.18
C PHE A 535 -38.29 -21.19 6.80
N ASP A 536 -37.18 -20.48 6.82
CA ASP A 536 -35.98 -20.83 7.58
C ASP A 536 -35.58 -19.63 8.46
N PRO A 537 -35.62 -19.75 9.79
CA PRO A 537 -35.21 -18.69 10.71
C PRO A 537 -33.78 -18.22 10.49
N GLN A 538 -32.91 -19.06 9.90
CA GLN A 538 -31.52 -18.76 9.65
C GLN A 538 -31.32 -17.70 8.53
N ASP A 539 -32.30 -17.55 7.66
CA ASP A 539 -32.29 -16.56 6.59
C ASP A 539 -32.60 -15.12 7.06
N ASN A 540 -33.04 -14.97 8.31
CA ASN A 540 -33.24 -13.67 8.95
C ASN A 540 -32.21 -13.49 10.07
N ASP A 541 -31.10 -12.78 9.79
CA ASP A 541 -30.02 -12.60 10.74
C ASP A 541 -30.42 -12.00 12.08
N ARG A 542 -31.43 -11.11 12.11
CA ARG A 542 -31.90 -10.48 13.34
C ARG A 542 -32.65 -11.50 14.20
N LEU A 543 -33.58 -12.26 13.59
CA LEU A 543 -34.33 -13.29 14.29
C LEU A 543 -33.40 -14.42 14.76
N ARG A 544 -32.49 -14.87 13.93
CA ARG A 544 -31.48 -15.87 14.26
C ARG A 544 -30.68 -15.47 15.50
N ARG A 545 -30.12 -14.25 15.52
CA ARG A 545 -29.36 -13.74 16.68
C ARG A 545 -30.21 -13.65 17.95
N ALA A 546 -31.48 -13.26 17.86
CA ALA A 546 -32.37 -13.20 18.98
C ALA A 546 -32.65 -14.61 19.58
N LEU A 547 -32.88 -15.60 18.71
CA LEU A 547 -33.11 -17.00 19.12
C LEU A 547 -31.84 -17.61 19.73
N GLU A 548 -30.66 -17.38 19.14
CA GLU A 548 -29.37 -17.80 19.69
C GLU A 548 -29.12 -17.20 21.08
N ARG A 549 -29.35 -15.90 21.27
CA ARG A 549 -29.22 -15.23 22.58
C ARG A 549 -30.22 -15.78 23.61
N LYS A 550 -31.45 -16.05 23.18
CA LYS A 550 -32.45 -16.65 24.06
C LYS A 550 -32.06 -18.07 24.49
N LEU A 551 -31.68 -18.93 23.56
CA LEU A 551 -31.21 -20.29 23.83
C LEU A 551 -29.99 -20.30 24.76
N TRP A 552 -29.08 -19.35 24.58
CA TRP A 552 -27.96 -19.14 25.49
C TRP A 552 -28.43 -18.83 26.92
N GLU A 553 -29.36 -17.91 27.10
CA GLU A 553 -29.86 -17.57 28.43
C GLU A 553 -30.58 -18.75 29.11
N ASP A 554 -31.31 -19.53 28.34
CA ASP A 554 -31.98 -20.74 28.84
C ASP A 554 -30.95 -21.81 29.27
N LYS A 555 -29.81 -21.92 28.57
CA LYS A 555 -28.73 -22.90 28.83
C LYS A 555 -27.66 -22.41 29.84
N LYS A 556 -27.42 -21.09 29.98
CA LYS A 556 -26.33 -20.53 30.81
C LYS A 556 -26.39 -20.92 32.29
N HIS A 557 -27.58 -21.18 32.83
CA HIS A 557 -27.72 -21.60 34.23
C HIS A 557 -27.22 -23.03 34.50
N ASN A 558 -27.00 -23.81 33.44
CA ASN A 558 -26.51 -25.18 33.53
C ASN A 558 -24.98 -25.27 33.33
N ILE A 559 -24.29 -24.14 33.06
CA ILE A 559 -22.86 -24.09 32.75
C ILE A 559 -22.09 -23.43 33.90
N ASN A 560 -21.10 -24.13 34.42
CA ASN A 560 -20.23 -23.60 35.48
C ASN A 560 -19.06 -22.84 34.85
N PHE A 561 -19.20 -21.53 34.64
CA PHE A 561 -18.19 -20.65 34.05
C PHE A 561 -16.92 -20.49 34.88
N SER A 562 -16.95 -20.74 36.19
CA SER A 562 -15.77 -20.68 37.05
C SER A 562 -14.70 -21.73 36.71
N ALA A 563 -14.99 -22.68 35.84
CA ALA A 563 -14.06 -23.71 35.39
C ALA A 563 -13.44 -23.41 33.99
N LEU A 564 -13.88 -22.34 33.31
CA LEU A 564 -13.47 -21.98 31.95
C LEU A 564 -12.58 -20.70 31.88
N VAL A 565 -12.38 -20.01 33.02
CA VAL A 565 -11.52 -18.80 33.14
C VAL A 565 -10.21 -19.13 33.84
#